data_4429faa8bab2a641b97e692da4118a0a
#
_entry.id   4429faa8bab2a641b97e692da4118a0a
#
_cell.length_a   1.000
_cell.length_b   1.000
_cell.length_c   1.000
_cell.angle_alpha   90.00
_cell.angle_beta   90.00
_cell.angle_gamma   90.00
#
_symmetry.space_group_name_H-M   'P 1'
#
loop_
_entity.id
_entity.type
_entity.pdbx_description
1 polymer ?
#
loop_
_entity_poly.entity_id
_entity_poly.type
_entity_poly.pdbx_seq_one_letter_code
_entity_poly.pdbx_strand_id
1 'polypeptide(L)'
;MSMTKEQESLWIKRRDELNSDEQYQQIVGDIKSTVANIRVTQEERIRESNRNHEKADGSSTKNAEEATKTMKTSDEHKEFVNKMVSRLRETEQMWVDHLAQCIKKHPVYDRWLKNVSGCGPALSGDMIAEFKVQNVPYV
;
A
#
# COMPACT_ATOMS: atom_id res chain seq x y z
N MET A 1 5.93 29.34 -7.68
CA MET A 1 4.99 30.41 -7.32
C MET A 1 4.98 30.62 -5.83
N SER A 2 5.18 31.84 -5.38
CA SER A 2 5.05 32.16 -3.97
C SER A 2 3.57 32.41 -3.62
N MET A 3 3.14 31.90 -2.49
CA MET A 3 1.80 32.15 -1.95
C MET A 3 1.70 33.58 -1.44
N THR A 4 0.53 34.21 -1.63
CA THR A 4 0.23 35.47 -0.95
C THR A 4 -0.01 35.20 0.54
N LYS A 5 0.10 36.25 1.37
CA LYS A 5 -0.17 36.13 2.82
C LYS A 5 -1.59 35.65 3.11
N GLU A 6 -2.55 36.04 2.30
CA GLU A 6 -3.94 35.60 2.45
C GLU A 6 -4.10 34.12 2.13
N GLN A 7 -3.46 33.65 1.05
CA GLN A 7 -3.45 32.24 0.67
C GLN A 7 -2.78 31.38 1.73
N GLU A 8 -1.66 31.84 2.25
CA GLU A 8 -0.93 31.16 3.33
C GLU A 8 -1.78 31.05 4.60
N SER A 9 -2.47 32.12 4.99
CA SER A 9 -3.36 32.13 6.14
C SER A 9 -4.52 31.16 5.97
N LEU A 10 -5.14 31.11 4.79
CA LEU A 10 -6.22 30.19 4.47
C LEU A 10 -5.73 28.74 4.48
N TRP A 11 -4.55 28.49 3.92
CA TRP A 11 -3.95 27.16 3.90
C TRP A 11 -3.67 26.66 5.32
N ILE A 12 -3.06 27.48 6.17
CA ILE A 12 -2.77 27.15 7.58
C ILE A 12 -4.06 26.82 8.32
N LYS A 13 -5.10 27.62 8.14
CA LYS A 13 -6.40 27.41 8.76
C LYS A 13 -7.01 26.06 8.34
N ARG A 14 -7.00 25.75 7.05
CA ARG A 14 -7.51 24.47 6.53
C ARG A 14 -6.70 23.28 7.03
N ARG A 15 -5.38 23.41 7.04
CA ARG A 15 -4.49 22.40 7.57
C ARG A 15 -4.80 22.09 9.02
N ASP A 16 -4.97 23.13 9.85
CA ASP A 16 -5.25 22.96 11.26
C ASP A 16 -6.64 22.36 11.48
N GLU A 17 -7.62 22.77 10.71
CA GLU A 17 -8.97 22.18 10.75
C GLU A 17 -8.92 20.68 10.41
N LEU A 18 -8.21 20.28 9.36
CA LEU A 18 -8.07 18.87 8.98
C LEU A 18 -7.32 18.06 10.03
N ASN A 19 -6.25 18.61 10.58
CA ASN A 19 -5.46 17.93 11.63
C ASN A 19 -6.22 17.75 12.93
N SER A 20 -7.18 18.60 13.22
CA SER A 20 -8.04 18.50 14.41
C SER A 20 -9.34 17.73 14.16
N ASP A 21 -9.68 17.45 12.90
CA ASP A 21 -10.88 16.71 12.57
C ASP A 21 -10.68 15.22 12.81
N GLU A 22 -11.40 14.68 13.78
CA GLU A 22 -11.33 13.26 14.15
C GLU A 22 -11.75 12.35 13.00
N GLN A 23 -12.76 12.74 12.24
CA GLN A 23 -13.21 11.96 11.08
C GLN A 23 -12.14 11.88 10.00
N TYR A 24 -11.45 12.98 9.73
CA TYR A 24 -10.32 13.01 8.79
C TYR A 24 -9.18 12.12 9.28
N GLN A 25 -8.85 12.18 10.56
CA GLN A 25 -7.83 11.33 11.16
C GLN A 25 -8.17 9.85 11.04
N GLN A 26 -9.43 9.47 11.19
CA GLN A 26 -9.89 8.10 10.98
C GLN A 26 -9.73 7.67 9.52
N ILE A 27 -10.06 8.52 8.58
CA ILE A 27 -9.86 8.23 7.14
C ILE A 27 -8.37 7.97 6.85
N VAL A 28 -7.49 8.81 7.33
CA VAL A 28 -6.04 8.66 7.16
C VAL A 28 -5.54 7.39 7.87
N GLY A 29 -6.03 7.12 9.06
CA GLY A 29 -5.70 5.92 9.82
C GLY A 29 -6.10 4.64 9.09
N ASP A 30 -7.29 4.60 8.52
CA ASP A 30 -7.77 3.47 7.72
C ASP A 30 -6.88 3.24 6.51
N ILE A 31 -6.49 4.30 5.82
CA ILE A 31 -5.60 4.22 4.65
C ILE A 31 -4.22 3.69 5.05
N LYS A 32 -3.62 4.24 6.10
CA LYS A 32 -2.31 3.79 6.60
C LYS A 32 -2.31 2.33 7.02
N SER A 33 -3.32 1.92 7.76
CA SER A 33 -3.48 0.53 8.20
C SER A 33 -3.63 -0.41 7.01
N THR A 34 -4.43 -0.03 6.04
CA THR A 34 -4.67 -0.84 4.84
C THR A 34 -3.40 -0.97 4.00
N VAL A 35 -2.67 0.11 3.78
CA VAL A 35 -1.39 0.10 3.06
C VAL A 35 -0.38 -0.82 3.77
N ALA A 36 -0.28 -0.74 5.08
CA ALA A 36 0.61 -1.60 5.85
C ALA A 36 0.25 -3.09 5.69
N ASN A 37 -1.03 -3.42 5.74
CA ASN A 37 -1.50 -4.79 5.55
C ASN A 37 -1.25 -5.31 4.13
N ILE A 38 -1.40 -4.47 3.13
CA ILE A 38 -1.06 -4.82 1.75
C ILE A 38 0.42 -5.19 1.64
N ARG A 39 1.31 -4.37 2.21
CA ARG A 39 2.76 -4.63 2.18
C ARG A 39 3.12 -5.94 2.86
N VAL A 40 2.57 -6.20 4.04
CA VAL A 40 2.82 -7.45 4.79
C VAL A 40 2.33 -8.66 3.98
N THR A 41 1.14 -8.59 3.42
CA THR A 41 0.57 -9.67 2.61
C THR A 41 1.41 -9.94 1.36
N GLN A 42 1.88 -8.89 0.69
CA GLN A 42 2.76 -9.01 -0.47
C GLN A 42 4.09 -9.68 -0.10
N GLU A 43 4.70 -9.27 0.99
CA GLU A 43 5.95 -9.86 1.47
C GLU A 43 5.79 -11.35 1.77
N GLU A 44 4.71 -11.71 2.43
CA GLU A 44 4.40 -13.10 2.74
C GLU A 44 4.19 -13.94 1.48
N ARG A 45 3.43 -13.42 0.54
CA ARG A 45 3.18 -14.07 -0.75
C ARG A 45 4.47 -14.30 -1.53
N ILE A 46 5.30 -13.28 -1.62
CA ILE A 46 6.58 -13.36 -2.34
C ILE A 46 7.51 -14.37 -1.65
N ARG A 47 7.58 -14.34 -0.34
CA ARG A 47 8.40 -15.26 0.44
C ARG A 47 8.01 -16.73 0.19
N GLU A 48 6.72 -17.04 0.29
CA GLU A 48 6.21 -18.39 0.06
C GLU A 48 6.37 -18.82 -1.40
N SER A 49 6.12 -17.93 -2.35
CA SER A 49 6.33 -18.20 -3.76
C SER A 49 7.81 -18.52 -4.06
N ASN A 50 8.73 -17.76 -3.48
CA ASN A 50 10.16 -17.98 -3.68
C ASN A 50 10.64 -19.29 -3.07
N ARG A 51 10.11 -19.68 -1.91
CA ARG A 51 10.44 -20.96 -1.28
C ARG A 51 9.99 -22.17 -2.10
N ASN A 52 8.90 -22.02 -2.83
CA ASN A 52 8.31 -23.10 -3.62
C ASN A 52 8.91 -23.23 -5.01
N HIS A 53 9.67 -22.23 -5.48
CA HIS A 53 10.31 -22.29 -6.78
C HIS A 53 11.63 -23.04 -6.71
N GLU A 54 11.77 -24.08 -7.55
CA GLU A 54 13.07 -24.65 -7.85
C GLU A 54 13.84 -23.66 -8.72
N LYS A 55 15.07 -23.38 -8.31
CA LYS A 55 15.91 -22.49 -9.08
C LYS A 55 16.47 -23.16 -10.30
N ALA A 56 16.02 -22.74 -11.45
CA ALA A 56 16.60 -23.13 -12.72
C ALA A 56 17.87 -22.32 -13.05
N ASP A 57 18.02 -21.11 -12.54
CA ASP A 57 19.05 -20.16 -12.98
C ASP A 57 19.77 -19.40 -11.85
N GLY A 58 19.49 -19.67 -10.61
CA GLY A 58 20.17 -19.01 -9.47
C GLY A 58 19.80 -17.55 -9.25
N SER A 59 18.70 -17.05 -9.81
CA SER A 59 18.34 -15.63 -9.80
C SER A 59 17.53 -15.15 -8.59
N SER A 60 17.27 -15.96 -7.60
CA SER A 60 16.47 -15.51 -6.45
C SER A 60 17.30 -14.80 -5.39
N THR A 61 16.63 -14.07 -4.51
CA THR A 61 17.29 -13.36 -3.41
C THR A 61 18.02 -14.29 -2.46
N LYS A 62 19.15 -13.85 -1.89
CA LYS A 62 20.01 -14.67 -1.03
C LYS A 62 19.27 -15.39 0.10
N ASN A 63 18.30 -14.76 0.75
CA ASN A 63 17.59 -15.35 1.87
C ASN A 63 16.64 -16.48 1.44
N ALA A 64 15.99 -16.34 0.30
CA ALA A 64 15.16 -17.39 -0.27
C ALA A 64 16.01 -18.57 -0.74
N GLU A 65 17.24 -18.30 -1.23
CA GLU A 65 18.21 -19.31 -1.64
C GLU A 65 18.61 -20.24 -0.51
N GLU A 66 18.99 -19.66 0.60
CA GLU A 66 19.42 -20.45 1.76
C GLU A 66 18.30 -21.32 2.33
N ALA A 67 17.08 -20.81 2.33
CA ALA A 67 15.92 -21.55 2.80
C ALA A 67 15.55 -22.73 1.87
N THR A 68 15.72 -22.58 0.54
CA THR A 68 15.35 -23.60 -0.42
C THR A 68 16.44 -24.61 -0.74
N LYS A 69 17.71 -24.25 -0.59
CA LYS A 69 18.84 -25.15 -0.87
C LYS A 69 18.88 -26.40 0.02
N THR A 70 18.31 -26.33 1.21
CA THR A 70 18.37 -27.40 2.19
C THR A 70 17.07 -28.21 2.29
N MET A 71 16.00 -27.75 1.66
CA MET A 71 14.70 -28.42 1.74
C MET A 71 14.28 -29.03 0.42
N LYS A 72 14.18 -30.35 0.40
CA LYS A 72 13.48 -31.07 -0.67
C LYS A 72 12.06 -31.33 -0.18
N THR A 73 11.10 -30.77 -0.90
CA THR A 73 9.68 -30.94 -0.55
C THR A 73 8.99 -31.85 -1.56
N SER A 74 7.96 -32.55 -1.11
CA SER A 74 7.14 -33.39 -1.98
C SER A 74 6.30 -32.53 -2.95
N ASP A 75 5.84 -33.16 -4.02
CA ASP A 75 4.96 -32.50 -4.98
C ASP A 75 3.61 -32.11 -4.34
N GLU A 76 3.12 -32.95 -3.42
CA GLU A 76 1.92 -32.64 -2.66
C GLU A 76 2.08 -31.38 -1.81
N HIS A 77 3.23 -31.22 -1.17
CA HIS A 77 3.54 -30.02 -0.39
C HIS A 77 3.64 -28.79 -1.28
N LYS A 78 4.27 -28.90 -2.45
CA LYS A 78 4.35 -27.82 -3.42
C LYS A 78 2.97 -27.36 -3.90
N GLU A 79 2.08 -28.30 -4.15
CA GLU A 79 0.68 -27.99 -4.50
C GLU A 79 -0.03 -27.26 -3.37
N PHE A 80 0.16 -27.69 -2.13
CA PHE A 80 -0.41 -27.02 -0.97
C PHE A 80 0.11 -25.59 -0.85
N VAL A 81 1.43 -25.38 -0.99
CA VAL A 81 2.03 -24.04 -0.95
C VAL A 81 1.47 -23.17 -2.08
N ASN A 82 1.28 -23.71 -3.28
CA ASN A 82 0.66 -22.96 -4.38
C ASN A 82 -0.78 -22.54 -4.06
N LYS A 83 -1.54 -23.38 -3.38
CA LYS A 83 -2.88 -23.00 -2.90
C LYS A 83 -2.81 -21.89 -1.88
N MET A 84 -1.84 -21.93 -0.95
CA MET A 84 -1.65 -20.88 0.04
C MET A 84 -1.24 -19.57 -0.61
N VAL A 85 -0.36 -19.60 -1.60
CA VAL A 85 0.03 -18.42 -2.38
C VAL A 85 -1.17 -17.81 -3.10
N SER A 86 -2.03 -18.66 -3.68
CA SER A 86 -3.26 -18.19 -4.33
C SER A 86 -4.20 -17.50 -3.33
N ARG A 87 -4.34 -18.05 -2.13
CA ARG A 87 -5.14 -17.42 -1.07
C ARG A 87 -4.55 -16.10 -0.60
N LEU A 88 -3.24 -16.00 -0.51
CA LEU A 88 -2.57 -14.74 -0.18
C LEU A 88 -2.82 -13.68 -1.26
N ARG A 89 -2.85 -14.06 -2.54
CA ARG A 89 -3.23 -13.14 -3.63
C ARG A 89 -4.67 -12.67 -3.52
N GLU A 90 -5.58 -13.56 -3.17
CA GLU A 90 -6.98 -13.21 -2.93
C GLU A 90 -7.11 -12.22 -1.75
N THR A 91 -6.39 -12.48 -0.67
CA THR A 91 -6.37 -11.62 0.50
C THR A 91 -5.79 -10.25 0.16
N GLU A 92 -4.69 -10.21 -0.59
CA GLU A 92 -4.09 -8.97 -1.09
C GLU A 92 -5.10 -8.18 -1.92
N GLN A 93 -5.83 -8.85 -2.81
CA GLN A 93 -6.84 -8.18 -3.63
C GLN A 93 -7.98 -7.61 -2.79
N MET A 94 -8.40 -8.31 -1.75
CA MET A 94 -9.40 -7.81 -0.81
C MET A 94 -8.92 -6.52 -0.11
N TRP A 95 -7.66 -6.49 0.30
CA TRP A 95 -7.06 -5.29 0.89
C TRP A 95 -6.97 -4.14 -0.11
N VAL A 96 -6.60 -4.43 -1.35
CA VAL A 96 -6.53 -3.42 -2.42
C VAL A 96 -7.92 -2.84 -2.71
N ASP A 97 -8.94 -3.69 -2.77
CA ASP A 97 -10.32 -3.25 -2.97
C ASP A 97 -10.81 -2.37 -1.80
N HIS A 98 -10.44 -2.76 -0.58
CA HIS A 98 -10.74 -1.97 0.61
C HIS A 98 -10.02 -0.62 0.59
N LEU A 99 -8.75 -0.61 0.17
CA LEU A 99 -7.99 0.63 0.01
C LEU A 99 -8.68 1.58 -0.97
N ALA A 100 -9.19 1.06 -2.08
CA ALA A 100 -9.92 1.87 -3.05
C ALA A 100 -11.16 2.52 -2.42
N GLN A 101 -11.86 1.84 -1.52
CA GLN A 101 -12.98 2.40 -0.79
C GLN A 101 -12.54 3.47 0.22
N CYS A 102 -11.46 3.22 0.96
CA CYS A 102 -10.95 4.17 1.96
C CYS A 102 -10.45 5.47 1.30
N ILE A 103 -9.76 5.35 0.19
CA ILE A 103 -9.17 6.50 -0.53
C ILE A 103 -10.23 7.44 -1.06
N LYS A 104 -11.36 6.93 -1.53
CA LYS A 104 -12.46 7.75 -2.04
C LYS A 104 -12.98 8.76 -1.01
N LYS A 105 -12.79 8.47 0.26
CA LYS A 105 -13.19 9.36 1.35
C LYS A 105 -12.19 10.48 1.61
N HIS A 106 -10.98 10.38 1.08
CA HIS A 106 -9.95 11.38 1.30
C HIS A 106 -10.11 12.56 0.35
N PRO A 107 -10.16 13.81 0.86
CA PRO A 107 -10.45 14.98 0.01
C PRO A 107 -9.40 15.22 -1.08
N VAL A 108 -8.12 14.95 -0.82
CA VAL A 108 -7.04 15.15 -1.80
C VAL A 108 -7.20 14.18 -2.98
N TYR A 109 -7.59 12.94 -2.71
CA TYR A 109 -7.85 11.98 -3.78
C TYR A 109 -9.09 12.39 -4.58
N ASP A 110 -10.19 12.70 -3.90
CA ASP A 110 -11.45 13.05 -4.56
C ASP A 110 -11.34 14.30 -5.43
N ARG A 111 -10.58 15.30 -4.98
CA ARG A 111 -10.47 16.58 -5.68
C ARG A 111 -9.35 16.62 -6.71
N TRP A 112 -8.32 15.84 -6.54
CA TRP A 112 -7.12 15.96 -7.36
C TRP A 112 -6.52 14.63 -7.83
N LEU A 113 -6.12 13.75 -6.93
CA LEU A 113 -5.34 12.56 -7.27
C LEU A 113 -6.06 11.61 -8.23
N LYS A 114 -7.36 11.50 -8.14
CA LYS A 114 -8.15 10.63 -9.05
C LYS A 114 -8.05 11.06 -10.51
N ASN A 115 -7.76 12.33 -10.75
CA ASN A 115 -7.64 12.91 -12.10
C ASN A 115 -6.22 12.90 -12.64
N VAL A 116 -5.24 12.50 -11.81
CA VAL A 116 -3.84 12.43 -12.23
C VAL A 116 -3.60 11.09 -12.94
N SER A 117 -3.13 11.16 -14.18
CA SER A 117 -2.84 9.97 -14.97
C SER A 117 -1.76 9.11 -14.30
N GLY A 118 -2.01 7.81 -14.16
CA GLY A 118 -1.10 6.89 -13.51
C GLY A 118 -1.19 6.85 -11.99
N CYS A 119 -2.03 7.68 -11.39
CA CYS A 119 -2.20 7.74 -9.94
C CYS A 119 -3.45 6.97 -9.52
N GLY A 120 -3.35 5.63 -9.53
CA GLY A 120 -4.43 4.75 -9.06
C GLY A 120 -4.50 4.65 -7.54
N PRO A 121 -5.42 3.83 -7.00
CA PRO A 121 -5.60 3.69 -5.55
C PRO A 121 -4.34 3.27 -4.80
N ALA A 122 -3.54 2.37 -5.35
CA ALA A 122 -2.32 1.89 -4.70
C ALA A 122 -1.30 3.01 -4.51
N LEU A 123 -0.99 3.76 -5.57
CA LEU A 123 -0.06 4.87 -5.50
C LEU A 123 -0.60 6.00 -4.64
N SER A 124 -1.87 6.34 -4.79
CA SER A 124 -2.53 7.36 -3.97
C SER A 124 -2.50 6.99 -2.49
N GLY A 125 -2.75 5.71 -2.17
CA GLY A 125 -2.66 5.21 -0.80
C GLY A 125 -1.27 5.33 -0.21
N ASP A 126 -0.25 4.97 -0.97
CA ASP A 126 1.14 5.12 -0.56
C ASP A 126 1.50 6.58 -0.30
N MET A 127 1.09 7.48 -1.18
CA MET A 127 1.34 8.91 -1.00
C MET A 127 0.67 9.46 0.25
N ILE A 128 -0.58 9.12 0.48
CA ILE A 128 -1.33 9.59 1.65
C ILE A 128 -0.76 8.99 2.95
N ALA A 129 -0.35 7.72 2.91
CA ALA A 129 0.21 7.04 4.08
C ALA A 129 1.58 7.57 4.49
N GLU A 130 2.44 7.88 3.50
CA GLU A 130 3.82 8.31 3.74
C GLU A 130 3.93 9.84 3.93
N PHE A 131 3.09 10.60 3.27
CA PHE A 131 3.14 12.06 3.29
C PHE A 131 1.88 12.63 3.92
N LYS A 132 2.05 13.65 4.74
CA LYS A 132 0.93 14.47 5.23
C LYS A 132 0.55 15.46 4.13
N VAL A 133 -0.19 14.98 3.13
CA VAL A 133 -0.52 15.79 1.93
C VAL A 133 -1.28 17.07 2.26
N GLN A 134 -2.04 17.09 3.36
CA GLN A 134 -2.72 18.28 3.84
C GLN A 134 -1.76 19.38 4.29
N ASN A 135 -0.51 19.06 4.57
CA ASN A 135 0.52 20.00 4.98
C ASN A 135 1.32 20.56 3.79
N VAL A 136 1.03 20.08 2.57
CA VAL A 136 1.70 20.56 1.35
C VAL A 136 0.97 21.79 0.83
N PRO A 137 1.67 22.95 0.68
CA PRO A 137 1.01 24.22 0.29
C PRO A 137 0.43 24.21 -1.12
N TYR A 138 0.98 23.39 -2.01
CA TYR A 138 0.55 23.26 -3.39
C TYR A 138 0.19 21.84 -3.70
N VAL A 139 -1.07 21.61 -3.87
CA VAL A 139 -1.61 20.29 -4.20
C VAL A 139 -2.32 20.36 -5.55
#